data_9727fa140aa132fb91f4951eb6783bbd
#
_entry.id   9727fa140aa132fb91f4951eb6783bbd
#
_cell.length_a   1.000
_cell.length_b   1.000
_cell.length_c   1.000
_cell.angle_alpha   90.00
_cell.angle_beta   90.00
_cell.angle_gamma   90.00
#
_symmetry.space_group_name_H-M   'P 1'
#
loop_
_entity.id
_entity.type
_entity.pdbx_description
1 polymer ?
#
loop_
_entity_poly.entity_id
_entity_poly.type
_entity_poly.pdbx_seq_one_letter_code
_entity_poly.pdbx_strand_id
1 'polypeptide(L)' 'EFYDRMQKLLAEKGFVREPHQTPMEFAFATDIPQAVAITQKYNRVRFGEKDLTLQESNEIEEWLGEISSKETHGSIE' A
#
# COMPACT_ATOMS: atom_id res chain seq x y z
N GLU A 1 -7.87 5.37 7.53
CA GLU A 1 -6.69 6.01 7.00
C GLU A 1 -6.04 5.08 5.95
N PHE A 2 -5.38 5.68 4.97
CA PHE A 2 -5.06 4.93 3.74
C PHE A 2 -4.06 3.79 3.97
N TYR A 3 -3.12 3.97 4.90
CA TYR A 3 -2.14 2.93 5.12
C TYR A 3 -2.77 1.69 5.75
N ASP A 4 -3.69 1.91 6.68
CA ASP A 4 -4.42 0.79 7.28
C ASP A 4 -5.23 0.04 6.23
N ARG A 5 -5.84 0.78 5.32
CA ARG A 5 -6.60 0.15 4.23
C ARG A 5 -5.69 -0.72 3.38
N MET A 6 -4.49 -0.23 3.07
CA MET A 6 -3.53 -1.01 2.30
C MET A 6 -3.16 -2.28 3.04
N GLN A 7 -2.89 -2.17 4.34
CA GLN A 7 -2.51 -3.35 5.10
C GLN A 7 -3.61 -4.41 5.10
N LYS A 8 -4.85 -3.98 5.19
CA LYS A 8 -5.97 -4.92 5.16
C LYS A 8 -6.07 -5.62 3.80
N LEU A 9 -5.91 -4.86 2.73
CA LEU A 9 -5.94 -5.45 1.40
C LEU A 9 -4.82 -6.46 1.21
N LEU A 10 -3.62 -6.12 1.68
CA LEU A 10 -2.49 -7.02 1.56
C LEU A 10 -2.67 -8.26 2.42
N ALA A 11 -3.27 -8.12 3.59
CA ALA A 11 -3.53 -9.27 4.46
C ALA A 11 -4.48 -10.25 3.79
N GLU A 12 -5.44 -9.75 3.03
CA GLU A 12 -6.35 -10.61 2.29
C GLU A 12 -5.63 -11.44 1.24
N LYS A 13 -4.49 -10.96 0.79
CA LYS A 13 -3.67 -11.67 -0.19
C LYS A 13 -2.61 -12.54 0.47
N GLY A 14 -2.57 -12.56 1.79
CA GLY A 14 -1.61 -13.37 2.52
C GLY A 14 -0.37 -12.64 2.97
N PHE A 15 -0.31 -11.32 2.79
CA PHE A 15 0.85 -10.54 3.19
C PHE A 15 0.57 -9.84 4.52
N VAL A 16 1.24 -10.29 5.57
CA VAL A 16 1.09 -9.71 6.91
C VAL A 16 2.47 -9.24 7.38
N ARG A 17 2.54 -7.98 7.79
CA ARG A 17 3.80 -7.40 8.23
C ARG A 17 4.23 -8.05 9.55
N GLU A 18 5.48 -8.46 9.60
CA GLU A 18 6.04 -9.00 10.83
C GLU A 18 6.48 -7.87 11.76
N PRO A 19 6.50 -8.13 13.06
CA PRO A 19 6.78 -7.04 14.02
C PRO A 19 8.10 -6.32 13.80
N HIS A 20 9.10 -7.02 13.29
CA HIS A 20 10.43 -6.43 13.11
C HIS A 20 10.60 -5.71 11.79
N GLN A 21 9.63 -5.81 10.89
CA GLN A 21 9.74 -5.17 9.58
C GLN A 21 9.31 -3.71 9.63
N THR A 22 10.11 -2.85 9.00
CA THR A 22 9.65 -1.48 8.77
C THR A 22 8.57 -1.49 7.68
N PRO A 23 7.78 -0.43 7.58
CA PRO A 23 6.78 -0.37 6.50
C PRO A 23 7.38 -0.56 5.11
N MET A 24 8.55 0.02 4.84
CA MET A 24 9.16 -0.14 3.53
C MET A 24 9.67 -1.55 3.29
N GLU A 25 10.24 -2.18 4.32
CA GLU A 25 10.68 -3.56 4.19
C GLU A 25 9.51 -4.47 3.85
N PHE A 26 8.38 -4.24 4.51
CA PHE A 26 7.19 -5.01 4.24
C PHE A 26 6.69 -4.78 2.81
N ALA A 27 6.67 -3.51 2.39
CA ALA A 27 6.19 -3.18 1.05
C ALA A 27 7.03 -3.86 -0.02
N PHE A 28 8.36 -3.82 0.13
CA PHE A 28 9.22 -4.49 -0.83
C PHE A 28 9.01 -6.00 -0.83
N ALA A 29 8.74 -6.57 0.34
CA ALA A 29 8.55 -8.01 0.44
C ALA A 29 7.29 -8.48 -0.31
N THR A 30 6.30 -7.61 -0.47
CA THR A 30 5.10 -7.99 -1.21
C THR A 30 5.33 -8.05 -2.72
N ASP A 31 6.38 -7.39 -3.19
CA ASP A 31 6.68 -7.31 -4.62
C ASP A 31 5.53 -6.64 -5.42
N ILE A 32 4.79 -5.78 -4.75
CA ILE A 32 3.68 -5.04 -5.36
C ILE A 32 4.09 -3.57 -5.44
N PRO A 33 4.32 -3.03 -6.65
CA PRO A 33 4.80 -1.64 -6.78
C PRO A 33 3.87 -0.62 -6.15
N GLN A 34 2.57 -0.83 -6.23
CA GLN A 34 1.61 0.09 -5.64
C GLN A 34 1.76 0.14 -4.12
N ALA A 35 2.09 -0.99 -3.49
CA ALA A 35 2.32 -1.00 -2.05
C ALA A 35 3.55 -0.16 -1.68
N VAL A 36 4.60 -0.24 -2.49
CA VAL A 36 5.79 0.57 -2.28
C VAL A 36 5.45 2.05 -2.42
N ALA A 37 4.71 2.40 -3.48
CA ALA A 37 4.35 3.80 -3.72
C ALA A 37 3.52 4.39 -2.59
N ILE A 38 2.53 3.63 -2.11
CA ILE A 38 1.68 4.08 -1.01
C ILE A 38 2.50 4.26 0.26
N THR A 39 3.41 3.32 0.52
CA THR A 39 4.22 3.38 1.72
C THR A 39 5.16 4.58 1.70
N GLN A 40 5.68 4.96 0.55
CA GLN A 40 6.49 6.16 0.44
C GLN A 40 5.71 7.40 0.84
N LYS A 41 4.46 7.51 0.40
CA LYS A 41 3.60 8.63 0.80
C LYS A 41 3.31 8.59 2.28
N TYR A 42 3.03 7.42 2.81
CA TYR A 42 2.76 7.24 4.23
C TYR A 42 3.95 7.71 5.08
N ASN A 43 5.16 7.30 4.69
CA ASN A 43 6.34 7.68 5.46
C ASN A 43 6.55 9.18 5.45
N ARG A 44 6.29 9.84 4.32
CA ARG A 44 6.45 11.28 4.25
C ARG A 44 5.49 12.00 5.19
N VAL A 45 4.25 11.56 5.23
CA VAL A 45 3.26 12.15 6.13
C VAL A 45 3.59 11.82 7.58
N ARG A 46 3.93 10.58 7.84
CA ARG A 46 4.20 10.10 9.19
C ARG A 46 5.36 10.83 9.84
N PHE A 47 6.38 11.15 9.06
CA PHE A 47 7.54 11.84 9.58
C PHE A 47 7.41 13.36 9.53
N GLY A 48 6.23 13.86 9.15
CA GLY A 48 5.93 15.27 9.20
C GLY A 48 6.63 16.10 8.15
N GLU A 49 7.09 15.48 7.07
CA GLU A 49 7.82 16.22 6.06
C GLU A 49 6.90 17.03 5.17
N LYS A 50 5.74 16.50 4.86
CA LYS A 50 4.83 17.20 3.96
C LYS A 50 3.48 16.49 3.93
N ASP A 51 2.42 17.28 3.92
CA ASP A 51 1.08 16.72 3.79
C ASP A 51 0.84 16.27 2.35
N LEU A 52 -0.14 15.40 2.20
CA LEU A 52 -0.54 14.95 0.86
C LEU A 52 -1.28 16.06 0.13
N THR A 53 -0.98 16.19 -1.16
CA THR A 53 -1.78 17.02 -2.03
C THR A 53 -3.04 16.26 -2.43
N LEU A 54 -4.01 16.98 -3.00
CA LEU A 54 -5.21 16.33 -3.50
C LEU A 54 -4.86 15.31 -4.58
N GLN A 55 -3.93 15.66 -5.46
CA GLN A 55 -3.52 14.74 -6.51
C GLN A 55 -2.93 13.47 -5.92
N GLU A 56 -2.11 13.61 -4.89
CA GLU A 56 -1.51 12.44 -4.25
C GLU A 56 -2.56 11.57 -3.57
N SER A 57 -3.55 12.20 -2.95
CA SER A 57 -4.64 11.44 -2.35
C SER A 57 -5.38 10.63 -3.41
N ASN A 58 -5.62 11.24 -4.57
CA ASN A 58 -6.29 10.55 -5.66
C ASN A 58 -5.44 9.40 -6.20
N GLU A 59 -4.13 9.59 -6.28
CA GLU A 59 -3.22 8.53 -6.70
C GLU A 59 -3.27 7.35 -5.74
N ILE A 60 -3.29 7.64 -4.44
CA ILE A 60 -3.36 6.58 -3.44
C ILE A 60 -4.65 5.78 -3.60
N GLU A 61 -5.77 6.47 -3.82
CA GLU A 61 -7.03 5.75 -4.02
C GLU A 61 -6.96 4.85 -5.25
N GLU A 62 -6.35 5.33 -6.29
CA GLU A 62 -6.18 4.54 -7.51
C GLU A 62 -5.30 3.32 -7.24
N TRP A 63 -4.20 3.51 -6.55
CA TRP A 63 -3.30 2.39 -6.22
C TRP A 63 -3.98 1.37 -5.33
N LEU A 64 -4.77 1.82 -4.36
CA LEU A 64 -5.50 0.90 -3.51
C LEU A 64 -6.48 0.06 -4.33
N GLY A 65 -7.14 0.70 -5.29
CA GLY A 65 -8.02 -0.03 -6.19
C GLY A 65 -7.28 -1.06 -7.02
N GLU A 66 -6.09 -0.70 -7.47
CA GLU A 66 -5.28 -1.63 -8.27
C GLU A 66 -4.82 -2.81 -7.44
N ILE A 67 -4.42 -2.59 -6.19
CA ILE A 67 -4.04 -3.69 -5.32
C ILE A 67 -5.23 -4.62 -5.14
N SER A 68 -6.40 -4.06 -4.88
CA SER A 68 -7.60 -4.85 -4.68
C SER A 68 -7.94 -5.69 -5.90
N SER A 69 -7.85 -5.10 -7.08
CA SER A 69 -8.26 -5.80 -8.29
C SER A 69 -7.28 -6.88 -8.72
N LYS A 70 -6.02 -6.78 -8.34
CA LYS A 70 -5.05 -7.81 -8.69
C LYS A 70 -5.44 -9.18 -8.17
N GLU A 71 -6.19 -9.19 -7.11
CA GLU A 71 -6.56 -10.40 -6.46
C GLU A 71 -7.41 -11.32 -7.34
N THR A 72 -8.23 -10.74 -8.18
CA THR A 72 -9.14 -11.53 -9.00
C THR A 72 -8.54 -11.89 -10.35
N HIS A 73 -7.39 -11.36 -10.63
CA HIS A 73 -6.81 -11.49 -11.95
C HIS A 73 -6.57 -12.95 -12.34
N GLY A 74 -5.97 -13.69 -11.44
CA GLY A 74 -5.60 -15.07 -11.73
C GLY A 74 -6.78 -16.00 -11.84
N SER A 75 -7.91 -15.63 -11.27
CA SER A 75 -9.06 -16.51 -11.27
C SER A 75 -9.86 -16.46 -12.57
N ILE A 76 -9.56 -15.52 -13.40
CA ILE A 76 -10.27 -15.35 -14.66
C ILE A 76 -9.99 -16.50 -15.61
N GLU A 77 -8.81 -16.99 -15.56
CA GLU A 77 -8.40 -18.02 -16.48
C GLU A 77 -8.94 -19.38 -16.10
#